data_f0b778066e4139decb2ced11dfe27003
#
_entry.id   f0b778066e4139decb2ced11dfe27003
#
_cell.length_a   1.000
_cell.length_b   1.000
_cell.length_c   1.000
_cell.angle_alpha   90.00
_cell.angle_beta   90.00
_cell.angle_gamma   90.00
#
_symmetry.space_group_name_H-M   'P 1'
#
loop_
_entity.id
_entity.type
_entity.pdbx_description
1 polymer ?
#
loop_
_entity_poly.entity_id
_entity_poly.type
_entity_poly.pdbx_seq_one_letter_code
_entity_poly.pdbx_strand_id
1 'polypeptide(L)'
;MKKLLSFIIGILIMCSTVFGQSESTLKFLGIPVDGSKSEMIEALKTKGFEYDSEYGLLIGDFNGRKSFIGIVENRGKVYRVAVMDANRCDDRQIKIRFNNLIHQFENNDKYFYIVPNNIIPEDEDIHYEILVNKKQYIAEFMYNPLYGNDELRDRLINEAVEESKLFLEEKKDEKTIDGITYGEFYSDKDNYDQLISAQVSLKVIQMSNSSVWFKIFEYHGEYYIGLYYDNLLNKPNGEDL
;
A
#
# COMPACT_ATOMS: atom_id res chain seq x y z
N MET A 1 -19.76 -14.41 1.69
CA MET A 1 -18.40 -13.99 1.37
C MET A 1 -17.77 -14.80 0.21
N LYS A 2 -17.64 -16.11 0.25
CA LYS A 2 -17.05 -16.91 -0.86
C LYS A 2 -17.80 -16.78 -2.19
N LYS A 3 -19.13 -16.60 -2.17
CA LYS A 3 -19.97 -16.47 -3.36
C LYS A 3 -19.83 -15.12 -4.06
N LEU A 4 -19.60 -14.04 -3.31
CA LEU A 4 -19.35 -12.69 -3.84
C LEU A 4 -18.00 -12.60 -4.54
N LEU A 5 -16.99 -13.30 -4.05
CA LEU A 5 -15.63 -13.29 -4.62
C LEU A 5 -15.57 -13.92 -6.02
N SER A 6 -16.32 -14.99 -6.27
CA SER A 6 -16.42 -15.61 -7.61
C SER A 6 -17.14 -14.72 -8.62
N PHE A 7 -17.98 -13.82 -8.15
CA PHE A 7 -18.76 -12.91 -8.95
C PHE A 7 -17.93 -11.73 -9.46
N ILE A 8 -17.02 -11.21 -8.62
CA ILE A 8 -16.13 -10.10 -8.93
C ILE A 8 -15.10 -10.50 -10.01
N ILE A 9 -14.69 -11.75 -10.08
CA ILE A 9 -13.71 -12.25 -11.05
C ILE A 9 -14.23 -12.18 -12.50
N GLY A 10 -15.55 -12.29 -12.72
CA GLY A 10 -16.17 -12.18 -14.05
C GLY A 10 -16.13 -10.76 -14.64
N ILE A 11 -16.09 -9.72 -13.79
CA ILE A 11 -16.11 -8.30 -14.17
C ILE A 11 -14.70 -7.78 -14.49
N LEU A 12 -13.66 -8.44 -14.00
CA LEU A 12 -12.24 -8.05 -14.15
C LEU A 12 -11.72 -8.01 -15.60
N ILE A 13 -12.45 -8.55 -16.56
CA ILE A 13 -11.96 -8.74 -17.94
C ILE A 13 -12.24 -7.53 -18.85
N MET A 14 -13.06 -6.55 -18.44
CA MET A 14 -13.49 -5.47 -19.34
C MET A 14 -12.87 -4.08 -19.09
N CYS A 15 -12.07 -3.86 -18.07
CA CYS A 15 -11.52 -2.53 -17.78
C CYS A 15 -10.07 -2.37 -18.24
N SER A 16 -9.83 -2.18 -19.53
CA SER A 16 -8.55 -1.68 -20.05
C SER A 16 -8.70 -0.22 -20.53
N THR A 17 -8.89 0.69 -19.58
CA THR A 17 -8.73 2.12 -19.86
C THR A 17 -7.41 2.61 -19.29
N VAL A 18 -6.61 3.21 -20.18
CA VAL A 18 -5.36 3.88 -19.81
C VAL A 18 -5.72 5.10 -18.98
N PHE A 19 -5.54 5.01 -17.66
CA PHE A 19 -5.69 6.15 -16.76
C PHE A 19 -4.46 7.04 -16.84
N GLY A 20 -4.69 8.35 -17.03
CA GLY A 20 -3.67 9.37 -16.86
C GLY A 20 -3.09 9.32 -15.43
N GLN A 21 -1.82 9.71 -15.29
CA GLN A 21 -1.08 9.71 -14.03
C GLN A 21 -1.87 10.44 -12.93
N SER A 22 -2.10 9.79 -11.80
CA SER A 22 -2.70 10.40 -10.60
C SER A 22 -1.77 11.47 -10.04
N GLU A 23 -2.30 12.68 -9.77
CA GLU A 23 -1.58 13.76 -9.10
C GLU A 23 -1.23 13.46 -7.63
N SER A 24 -1.66 12.34 -7.07
CA SER A 24 -1.43 11.96 -5.68
C SER A 24 -0.14 11.17 -5.52
N THR A 25 0.98 11.88 -5.38
CA THR A 25 2.27 11.26 -5.06
C THR A 25 2.37 10.91 -3.58
N LEU A 26 2.85 9.70 -3.26
CA LEU A 26 3.19 9.28 -1.89
C LEU A 26 4.14 10.30 -1.25
N LYS A 27 3.90 10.64 0.01
CA LYS A 27 4.74 11.57 0.75
C LYS A 27 5.35 10.90 1.98
N PHE A 28 6.64 11.13 2.19
CA PHE A 28 7.35 10.82 3.41
C PHE A 28 7.55 12.13 4.21
N LEU A 29 7.00 12.23 5.42
CA LEU A 29 7.01 13.44 6.25
C LEU A 29 6.52 14.73 5.53
N GLY A 30 5.58 14.55 4.59
CA GLY A 30 5.05 15.65 3.78
C GLY A 30 5.88 15.97 2.53
N ILE A 31 7.00 15.31 2.31
CA ILE A 31 7.88 15.44 1.15
C ILE A 31 7.50 14.37 0.12
N PRO A 32 7.22 14.72 -1.15
CA PRO A 32 6.92 13.75 -2.19
C PRO A 32 8.06 12.73 -2.37
N VAL A 33 7.73 11.45 -2.46
CA VAL A 33 8.70 10.39 -2.83
C VAL A 33 8.85 10.43 -4.36
N ASP A 34 9.48 11.49 -4.84
CA ASP A 34 9.75 11.80 -6.26
C ASP A 34 10.84 12.89 -6.34
N GLY A 35 11.16 13.33 -7.56
CA GLY A 35 12.18 14.35 -7.79
C GLY A 35 13.59 13.81 -7.58
N SER A 36 14.57 14.70 -7.42
CA SER A 36 15.96 14.32 -7.25
C SER A 36 16.31 13.93 -5.82
N LYS A 37 17.30 13.03 -5.67
CA LYS A 37 17.82 12.62 -4.36
C LYS A 37 18.36 13.82 -3.56
N SER A 38 19.01 14.76 -4.22
CA SER A 38 19.58 15.96 -3.56
C SER A 38 18.49 16.84 -2.97
N GLU A 39 17.41 17.10 -3.71
CA GLU A 39 16.27 17.89 -3.21
C GLU A 39 15.61 17.21 -2.00
N MET A 40 15.45 15.90 -2.05
CA MET A 40 14.89 15.14 -0.93
C MET A 40 15.79 15.17 0.30
N ILE A 41 17.13 15.07 0.15
CA ILE A 41 18.08 15.22 1.25
C ILE A 41 17.93 16.60 1.89
N GLU A 42 17.94 17.69 1.10
CA GLU A 42 17.79 19.05 1.63
C GLU A 42 16.45 19.24 2.33
N ALA A 43 15.35 18.71 1.78
CA ALA A 43 14.05 18.77 2.40
C ALA A 43 14.00 18.01 3.75
N LEU A 44 14.64 16.83 3.84
CA LEU A 44 14.71 16.08 5.10
C LEU A 44 15.59 16.77 6.15
N LYS A 45 16.65 17.47 5.75
CA LYS A 45 17.45 18.31 6.66
C LYS A 45 16.59 19.39 7.32
N THR A 46 15.64 19.99 6.61
CA THR A 46 14.69 20.96 7.20
C THR A 46 13.74 20.32 8.21
N LYS A 47 13.58 19.00 8.19
CA LYS A 47 12.79 18.23 9.16
C LYS A 47 13.60 17.75 10.37
N GLY A 48 14.87 18.14 10.49
CA GLY A 48 15.74 17.81 11.62
C GLY A 48 16.58 16.55 11.44
N PHE A 49 16.71 16.06 10.21
CA PHE A 49 17.64 14.96 9.92
C PHE A 49 19.03 15.50 9.57
N GLU A 50 20.06 14.84 10.07
CA GLU A 50 21.47 15.13 9.77
C GLU A 50 21.95 14.21 8.66
N TYR A 51 22.56 14.78 7.60
CA TYR A 51 23.11 14.00 6.49
C TYR A 51 24.56 13.61 6.75
N ASP A 52 24.80 12.31 6.77
CA ASP A 52 26.13 11.72 6.83
C ASP A 52 26.60 11.41 5.40
N SER A 53 27.55 12.20 4.91
CA SER A 53 28.08 12.06 3.54
C SER A 53 29.01 10.85 3.36
N GLU A 54 29.58 10.31 4.44
CA GLU A 54 30.44 9.13 4.38
C GLU A 54 29.63 7.88 4.06
N TYR A 55 28.46 7.75 4.69
CA TYR A 55 27.56 6.60 4.47
C TYR A 55 26.42 6.90 3.48
N GLY A 56 26.24 8.17 3.10
CA GLY A 56 25.17 8.58 2.18
C GLY A 56 23.75 8.42 2.77
N LEU A 57 23.64 8.51 4.10
CA LEU A 57 22.40 8.32 4.87
C LEU A 57 22.04 9.59 5.64
N LEU A 58 20.77 9.73 5.98
CA LEU A 58 20.34 10.72 6.97
C LEU A 58 20.07 10.01 8.30
N ILE A 59 20.31 10.75 9.39
CA ILE A 59 20.13 10.26 10.76
C ILE A 59 19.21 11.22 11.49
N GLY A 60 18.19 10.71 12.18
CA GLY A 60 17.25 11.54 12.95
C GLY A 60 16.18 10.69 13.62
N ASP A 61 15.22 11.38 14.24
CA ASP A 61 14.12 10.71 14.91
C ASP A 61 12.94 10.53 13.96
N PHE A 62 12.47 9.28 13.85
CA PHE A 62 11.28 8.93 13.11
C PHE A 62 10.38 8.00 13.94
N ASN A 63 9.10 8.37 14.07
CA ASN A 63 8.11 7.62 14.84
C ASN A 63 8.60 7.24 16.25
N GLY A 64 9.22 8.23 16.96
CA GLY A 64 9.73 8.09 18.32
C GLY A 64 11.00 7.23 18.46
N ARG A 65 11.71 6.98 17.34
CA ARG A 65 12.96 6.20 17.35
C ARG A 65 14.03 6.85 16.50
N LYS A 66 15.27 6.75 16.98
CA LYS A 66 16.43 7.09 16.15
C LYS A 66 16.47 6.16 14.95
N SER A 67 16.60 6.73 13.78
CA SER A 67 16.51 6.00 12.51
C SER A 67 17.57 6.46 11.53
N PHE A 68 18.00 5.54 10.67
CA PHE A 68 18.77 5.82 9.46
C PHE A 68 17.81 5.89 8.27
N ILE A 69 17.99 6.90 7.42
CA ILE A 69 17.17 7.05 6.22
C ILE A 69 18.07 6.99 4.98
N GLY A 70 17.79 6.01 4.13
CA GLY A 70 18.39 5.88 2.79
C GLY A 70 17.41 6.38 1.72
N ILE A 71 17.92 7.13 0.75
CA ILE A 71 17.16 7.58 -0.42
C ILE A 71 17.69 6.86 -1.63
N VAL A 72 16.80 6.14 -2.32
CA VAL A 72 17.14 5.37 -3.52
C VAL A 72 16.46 6.00 -4.72
N GLU A 73 17.26 6.22 -5.77
CA GLU A 73 16.80 6.81 -7.03
C GLU A 73 17.01 5.83 -8.19
N ASN A 74 16.21 6.02 -9.22
CA ASN A 74 16.36 5.39 -10.52
C ASN A 74 16.23 6.46 -11.60
N ARG A 75 17.19 6.54 -12.52
CA ARG A 75 17.25 7.54 -13.61
C ARG A 75 17.07 8.99 -13.10
N GLY A 76 17.67 9.31 -11.94
CA GLY A 76 17.62 10.64 -11.32
C GLY A 76 16.31 10.98 -10.63
N LYS A 77 15.41 10.01 -10.45
CA LYS A 77 14.16 10.17 -9.70
C LYS A 77 14.10 9.25 -8.48
N VAL A 78 13.75 9.80 -7.35
CA VAL A 78 13.56 9.04 -6.11
C VAL A 78 12.37 8.08 -6.29
N TYR A 79 12.60 6.80 -6.03
CA TYR A 79 11.54 5.81 -6.01
C TYR A 79 11.35 5.16 -4.64
N ARG A 80 12.33 5.28 -3.74
CA ARG A 80 12.24 4.69 -2.40
C ARG A 80 12.87 5.57 -1.34
N VAL A 81 12.17 5.70 -0.23
CA VAL A 81 12.74 6.14 1.06
C VAL A 81 12.76 4.93 1.98
N ALA A 82 13.96 4.51 2.40
CA ALA A 82 14.16 3.39 3.31
C ALA A 82 14.48 3.93 4.70
N VAL A 83 13.67 3.58 5.69
CA VAL A 83 13.85 3.94 7.10
C VAL A 83 14.22 2.69 7.88
N MET A 84 15.36 2.70 8.56
CA MET A 84 15.83 1.60 9.39
C MET A 84 15.92 2.05 10.84
N ASP A 85 15.38 1.28 11.77
CA ASP A 85 15.62 1.52 13.20
C ASP A 85 17.13 1.50 13.47
N ALA A 86 17.66 2.55 14.08
CA ALA A 86 19.09 2.61 14.43
C ALA A 86 19.44 1.69 15.61
N ASN A 87 18.49 1.46 16.51
CA ASN A 87 18.66 0.61 17.67
C ASN A 87 17.90 -0.70 17.47
N ARG A 88 18.60 -1.80 17.70
CA ARG A 88 18.00 -3.13 17.72
C ARG A 88 17.28 -3.37 19.05
N CYS A 89 16.45 -4.37 19.08
CA CYS A 89 15.70 -4.75 20.28
C CYS A 89 15.50 -6.28 20.34
N ASP A 90 14.99 -6.75 21.48
CA ASP A 90 14.69 -8.15 21.69
C ASP A 90 13.41 -8.61 20.95
N ASP A 91 13.14 -9.90 21.01
CA ASP A 91 11.99 -10.59 20.40
C ASP A 91 10.65 -9.97 20.83
N ARG A 92 10.45 -9.72 22.11
CA ARG A 92 9.19 -9.16 22.62
C ARG A 92 8.96 -7.73 22.12
N GLN A 93 9.99 -6.91 22.16
CA GLN A 93 9.91 -5.51 21.74
C GLN A 93 9.66 -5.38 20.23
N ILE A 94 10.27 -6.24 19.42
CA ILE A 94 10.07 -6.18 17.97
C ILE A 94 8.66 -6.62 17.57
N LYS A 95 8.07 -7.63 18.24
CA LYS A 95 6.67 -8.04 18.01
C LYS A 95 5.71 -6.88 18.30
N ILE A 96 5.87 -6.25 19.47
CA ILE A 96 5.06 -5.08 19.85
C ILE A 96 5.20 -3.96 18.81
N ARG A 97 6.43 -3.65 18.39
CA ARG A 97 6.67 -2.59 17.40
C ARG A 97 6.05 -2.90 16.04
N PHE A 98 6.21 -4.12 15.56
CA PHE A 98 5.64 -4.55 14.28
C PHE A 98 4.12 -4.46 14.30
N ASN A 99 3.47 -5.01 15.32
CA ASN A 99 2.02 -4.98 15.48
C ASN A 99 1.49 -3.54 15.63
N ASN A 100 2.19 -2.68 16.39
CA ASN A 100 1.82 -1.27 16.51
C ASN A 100 1.90 -0.52 15.17
N LEU A 101 2.89 -0.82 14.33
CA LEU A 101 2.97 -0.23 13.00
C LEU A 101 1.79 -0.68 12.12
N ILE A 102 1.42 -1.96 12.14
CA ILE A 102 0.22 -2.43 11.42
C ILE A 102 -0.99 -1.59 11.83
N HIS A 103 -1.27 -1.50 13.15
CA HIS A 103 -2.41 -0.72 13.63
C HIS A 103 -2.33 0.76 13.29
N GLN A 104 -1.14 1.37 13.29
CA GLN A 104 -0.98 2.77 12.89
C GLN A 104 -1.34 2.99 11.42
N PHE A 105 -0.96 2.08 10.52
CA PHE A 105 -1.29 2.17 9.11
C PHE A 105 -2.76 1.81 8.84
N GLU A 106 -3.32 0.81 9.50
CA GLU A 106 -4.74 0.44 9.38
C GLU A 106 -5.68 1.55 9.83
N ASN A 107 -5.29 2.31 10.86
CA ASN A 107 -6.08 3.45 11.37
C ASN A 107 -5.79 4.77 10.66
N ASN A 108 -5.12 4.75 9.51
CA ASN A 108 -4.76 5.94 8.75
C ASN A 108 -5.37 5.89 7.34
N ASP A 109 -6.40 6.69 7.09
CA ASP A 109 -7.16 6.75 5.82
C ASP A 109 -6.32 7.04 4.57
N LYS A 110 -5.05 7.46 4.75
CA LYS A 110 -4.08 7.60 3.65
C LYS A 110 -3.68 6.27 3.04
N TYR A 111 -3.94 5.16 3.72
CA TYR A 111 -3.47 3.85 3.33
C TYR A 111 -4.62 2.84 3.36
N PHE A 112 -4.48 1.81 2.55
CA PHE A 112 -5.33 0.62 2.59
C PHE A 112 -4.47 -0.62 2.33
N TYR A 113 -4.99 -1.79 2.62
CA TYR A 113 -4.34 -3.06 2.30
C TYR A 113 -5.21 -3.88 1.35
N ILE A 114 -4.58 -4.61 0.43
CA ILE A 114 -5.26 -5.54 -0.47
C ILE A 114 -5.45 -6.89 0.21
N VAL A 115 -4.44 -7.32 0.96
CA VAL A 115 -4.47 -8.55 1.76
C VAL A 115 -4.27 -8.17 3.21
N PRO A 116 -5.11 -8.66 4.14
CA PRO A 116 -4.96 -8.37 5.56
C PRO A 116 -3.56 -8.71 6.07
N ASN A 117 -2.94 -7.80 6.82
CA ASN A 117 -1.65 -8.02 7.44
C ASN A 117 -1.80 -8.89 8.70
N ASN A 118 -0.88 -9.82 8.90
CA ASN A 118 -0.92 -10.72 10.04
C ASN A 118 -0.25 -10.07 11.26
N ILE A 119 -1.01 -9.94 12.33
CA ILE A 119 -0.50 -9.61 13.65
C ILE A 119 0.31 -10.80 14.19
N ILE A 120 1.49 -10.54 14.74
CA ILE A 120 2.34 -11.57 15.34
C ILE A 120 1.77 -11.91 16.73
N PRO A 121 1.41 -13.19 17.00
CA PRO A 121 0.96 -13.63 18.31
C PRO A 121 2.03 -13.40 19.40
N GLU A 122 1.61 -13.17 20.63
CA GLU A 122 2.56 -12.91 21.73
C GLU A 122 3.45 -14.13 22.02
N ASP A 123 2.90 -15.33 21.89
CA ASP A 123 3.55 -16.62 22.14
C ASP A 123 4.36 -17.14 20.94
N GLU A 124 4.37 -16.47 19.80
CA GLU A 124 5.15 -16.89 18.64
C GLU A 124 6.65 -16.70 18.88
N ASP A 125 7.43 -17.77 18.71
CA ASP A 125 8.90 -17.74 18.75
C ASP A 125 9.44 -17.26 17.39
N ILE A 126 9.60 -15.93 17.25
CA ILE A 126 10.07 -15.34 15.99
C ILE A 126 11.51 -15.72 15.65
N HIS A 127 12.33 -16.06 16.67
CA HIS A 127 13.71 -16.50 16.44
C HIS A 127 13.72 -17.85 15.69
N TYR A 128 12.95 -18.80 16.21
CA TYR A 128 12.79 -20.11 15.56
C TYR A 128 12.18 -19.97 14.17
N GLU A 129 11.10 -19.18 14.06
CA GLU A 129 10.40 -18.98 12.79
C GLU A 129 11.31 -18.36 11.72
N ILE A 130 12.10 -17.35 12.05
CA ILE A 130 13.02 -16.71 11.09
C ILE A 130 14.19 -17.64 10.72
N LEU A 131 14.85 -18.26 11.72
CA LEU A 131 16.08 -19.00 11.47
C LEU A 131 15.84 -20.39 10.91
N VAL A 132 14.80 -21.09 11.38
CA VAL A 132 14.50 -22.47 11.00
C VAL A 132 13.50 -22.52 9.86
N ASN A 133 12.33 -21.89 10.03
CA ASN A 133 11.25 -21.95 9.06
C ASN A 133 11.40 -20.90 7.92
N LYS A 134 12.42 -20.03 7.99
CA LYS A 134 12.66 -18.96 7.01
C LYS A 134 11.45 -18.02 6.83
N LYS A 135 10.60 -17.93 7.84
CA LYS A 135 9.44 -17.06 7.85
C LYS A 135 9.86 -15.59 7.77
N GLN A 136 9.16 -14.84 6.96
CA GLN A 136 9.34 -13.40 6.85
C GLN A 136 8.12 -12.69 7.45
N TYR A 137 8.36 -11.74 8.31
CA TYR A 137 7.32 -10.88 8.87
C TYR A 137 7.30 -9.59 8.07
N ILE A 138 6.33 -9.49 7.18
CA ILE A 138 6.15 -8.36 6.26
C ILE A 138 4.71 -7.88 6.39
N ALA A 139 4.54 -6.55 6.41
CA ALA A 139 3.26 -5.89 6.26
C ALA A 139 3.35 -4.89 5.11
N GLU A 140 2.29 -4.78 4.31
CA GLU A 140 2.24 -3.90 3.14
C GLU A 140 0.92 -3.16 3.07
N PHE A 141 1.01 -1.88 2.71
CA PHE A 141 -0.10 -0.96 2.55
C PHE A 141 0.06 -0.18 1.26
N MET A 142 -1.03 0.01 0.55
CA MET A 142 -1.08 0.87 -0.64
C MET A 142 -1.45 2.29 -0.23
N TYR A 143 -0.88 3.28 -0.91
CA TYR A 143 -1.30 4.67 -0.73
C TYR A 143 -2.66 4.89 -1.40
N ASN A 144 -3.59 5.51 -0.67
CA ASN A 144 -4.94 5.76 -1.15
C ASN A 144 -4.99 7.03 -2.01
N PRO A 145 -5.15 6.93 -3.34
CA PRO A 145 -5.22 8.10 -4.22
C PRO A 145 -6.45 8.99 -3.98
N LEU A 146 -7.48 8.47 -3.29
CA LEU A 146 -8.69 9.23 -2.95
C LEU A 146 -8.52 10.06 -1.68
N TYR A 147 -7.42 9.88 -0.91
CA TYR A 147 -7.24 10.62 0.32
C TYR A 147 -7.10 12.13 0.06
N GLY A 148 -8.08 12.89 0.55
CA GLY A 148 -8.13 14.35 0.35
C GLY A 148 -8.43 14.79 -1.09
N ASN A 149 -8.98 13.90 -1.92
CA ASN A 149 -9.32 14.17 -3.31
C ASN A 149 -10.79 13.79 -3.60
N ASP A 150 -11.70 14.64 -3.13
CA ASP A 150 -13.15 14.41 -3.27
C ASP A 150 -13.59 14.48 -4.75
N GLU A 151 -12.98 15.32 -5.57
CA GLU A 151 -13.27 15.40 -7.01
C GLU A 151 -12.97 14.08 -7.72
N LEU A 152 -11.82 13.48 -7.42
CA LEU A 152 -11.45 12.16 -7.96
C LEU A 152 -12.43 11.09 -7.48
N ARG A 153 -12.81 11.12 -6.19
CA ARG A 153 -13.79 10.17 -5.63
C ARG A 153 -15.12 10.26 -6.36
N ASP A 154 -15.68 11.47 -6.51
CA ASP A 154 -16.97 11.67 -7.17
C ASP A 154 -16.91 11.25 -8.65
N ARG A 155 -15.81 11.53 -9.32
CA ARG A 155 -15.60 11.08 -10.70
C ARG A 155 -15.62 9.57 -10.81
N LEU A 156 -14.86 8.86 -9.95
CA LEU A 156 -14.81 7.39 -9.99
C LEU A 156 -16.15 6.74 -9.64
N ILE A 157 -16.92 7.33 -8.71
CA ILE A 157 -18.28 6.87 -8.40
C ILE A 157 -19.18 7.03 -9.62
N ASN A 158 -19.18 8.19 -10.28
CA ASN A 158 -20.00 8.44 -11.47
C ASN A 158 -19.63 7.49 -12.62
N GLU A 159 -18.35 7.26 -12.87
CA GLU A 159 -17.87 6.29 -13.86
C GLU A 159 -18.36 4.87 -13.53
N ALA A 160 -18.23 4.44 -12.26
CA ALA A 160 -18.69 3.13 -11.81
C ALA A 160 -20.21 2.95 -11.96
N VAL A 161 -20.99 4.00 -11.69
CA VAL A 161 -22.45 4.00 -11.91
C VAL A 161 -22.79 3.80 -13.38
N GLU A 162 -22.15 4.54 -14.30
CA GLU A 162 -22.41 4.42 -15.73
C GLU A 162 -21.98 3.04 -16.27
N GLU A 163 -20.82 2.55 -15.88
CA GLU A 163 -20.34 1.20 -16.25
C GLU A 163 -21.28 0.10 -15.72
N SER A 164 -21.78 0.24 -14.50
CA SER A 164 -22.74 -0.71 -13.91
C SER A 164 -24.06 -0.71 -14.66
N LYS A 165 -24.56 0.44 -15.11
CA LYS A 165 -25.77 0.53 -15.94
C LYS A 165 -25.57 -0.20 -17.28
N LEU A 166 -24.48 0.06 -17.97
CA LEU A 166 -24.15 -0.61 -19.23
C LEU A 166 -24.04 -2.14 -19.05
N PHE A 167 -23.35 -2.58 -17.99
CA PHE A 167 -23.25 -4.00 -17.64
C PHE A 167 -24.62 -4.63 -17.43
N LEU A 168 -25.51 -3.97 -16.69
CA LEU A 168 -26.83 -4.49 -16.42
C LEU A 168 -27.74 -4.46 -17.65
N GLU A 169 -27.61 -3.47 -18.54
CA GLU A 169 -28.31 -3.46 -19.84
C GLU A 169 -27.95 -4.67 -20.70
N GLU A 170 -26.67 -5.05 -20.70
CA GLU A 170 -26.17 -6.18 -21.48
C GLU A 170 -26.50 -7.53 -20.83
N LYS A 171 -26.35 -7.64 -19.49
CA LYS A 171 -26.33 -8.91 -18.75
C LYS A 171 -27.56 -9.19 -17.91
N LYS A 172 -28.57 -8.30 -17.84
CA LYS A 172 -29.71 -8.39 -16.91
C LYS A 172 -30.45 -9.72 -16.94
N ASP A 173 -30.56 -10.34 -18.11
CA ASP A 173 -31.29 -11.60 -18.34
C ASP A 173 -30.40 -12.85 -18.18
N GLU A 174 -29.08 -12.67 -18.05
CA GLU A 174 -28.17 -13.78 -17.75
C GLU A 174 -28.31 -14.26 -16.31
N LYS A 175 -28.16 -15.56 -16.11
CA LYS A 175 -28.29 -16.17 -14.78
C LYS A 175 -26.97 -16.14 -14.03
N THR A 176 -27.05 -15.80 -12.76
CA THR A 176 -25.96 -15.95 -11.77
C THR A 176 -25.72 -17.42 -11.45
N ILE A 177 -24.68 -17.70 -10.67
CA ILE A 177 -24.34 -19.07 -10.19
C ILE A 177 -25.51 -19.65 -9.36
N ASP A 178 -26.26 -18.82 -8.64
CA ASP A 178 -27.39 -19.23 -7.81
C ASP A 178 -28.72 -19.34 -8.60
N GLY A 179 -28.67 -19.12 -9.93
CA GLY A 179 -29.81 -19.34 -10.85
C GLY A 179 -30.79 -18.19 -10.98
N ILE A 180 -30.62 -17.09 -10.24
CA ILE A 180 -31.37 -15.82 -10.41
C ILE A 180 -30.72 -14.98 -11.51
N THR A 181 -31.43 -14.07 -12.15
CA THR A 181 -30.84 -13.19 -13.14
C THR A 181 -30.01 -12.08 -12.50
N TYR A 182 -29.05 -11.49 -13.26
CA TYR A 182 -28.33 -10.32 -12.78
C TYR A 182 -29.25 -9.14 -12.52
N GLY A 183 -30.29 -8.96 -13.35
CA GLY A 183 -31.29 -7.92 -13.15
C GLY A 183 -32.05 -8.07 -11.84
N GLU A 184 -32.48 -9.29 -11.48
CA GLU A 184 -33.14 -9.57 -10.21
C GLU A 184 -32.17 -9.36 -9.02
N PHE A 185 -30.93 -9.85 -9.10
CA PHE A 185 -29.94 -9.72 -8.05
C PHE A 185 -29.62 -8.25 -7.74
N TYR A 186 -29.36 -7.43 -8.76
CA TYR A 186 -29.01 -6.02 -8.59
C TYR A 186 -30.22 -5.07 -8.56
N SER A 187 -31.46 -5.60 -8.59
CA SER A 187 -32.64 -4.81 -8.24
C SER A 187 -32.68 -4.45 -6.75
N ASP A 188 -32.01 -5.24 -5.91
CA ASP A 188 -31.75 -4.89 -4.53
C ASP A 188 -30.70 -3.79 -4.44
N LYS A 189 -31.03 -2.72 -3.69
CA LYS A 189 -30.18 -1.53 -3.58
C LYS A 189 -28.83 -1.85 -2.96
N ASP A 190 -28.78 -2.69 -1.93
CA ASP A 190 -27.54 -3.00 -1.22
C ASP A 190 -26.58 -3.80 -2.13
N ASN A 191 -27.11 -4.70 -2.96
CA ASN A 191 -26.32 -5.43 -3.95
C ASN A 191 -25.77 -4.49 -5.03
N TYR A 192 -26.57 -3.52 -5.49
CA TYR A 192 -26.17 -2.53 -6.46
C TYR A 192 -25.08 -1.59 -5.90
N ASP A 193 -25.27 -1.09 -4.67
CA ASP A 193 -24.27 -0.25 -3.99
C ASP A 193 -22.96 -1.01 -3.75
N GLN A 194 -23.01 -2.32 -3.47
CA GLN A 194 -21.83 -3.17 -3.38
C GLN A 194 -21.10 -3.32 -4.74
N LEU A 195 -21.83 -3.42 -5.85
CA LEU A 195 -21.25 -3.45 -7.18
C LEU A 195 -20.46 -2.16 -7.48
N ILE A 196 -21.08 -0.99 -7.23
CA ILE A 196 -20.43 0.31 -7.40
C ILE A 196 -19.17 0.39 -6.53
N SER A 197 -19.30 0.04 -5.25
CA SER A 197 -18.16 0.06 -4.31
C SER A 197 -17.01 -0.85 -4.76
N ALA A 198 -17.31 -2.04 -5.26
CA ALA A 198 -16.30 -2.96 -5.78
C ALA A 198 -15.59 -2.40 -7.01
N GLN A 199 -16.32 -1.79 -7.94
CA GLN A 199 -15.72 -1.17 -9.14
C GLN A 199 -14.83 0.01 -8.77
N VAL A 200 -15.29 0.90 -7.88
CA VAL A 200 -14.45 2.01 -7.37
C VAL A 200 -13.19 1.47 -6.72
N SER A 201 -13.30 0.44 -5.88
CA SER A 201 -12.16 -0.19 -5.21
C SER A 201 -11.15 -0.75 -6.21
N LEU A 202 -11.59 -1.42 -7.26
CA LEU A 202 -10.72 -1.92 -8.33
C LEU A 202 -9.98 -0.79 -9.05
N LYS A 203 -10.67 0.31 -9.38
CA LYS A 203 -10.06 1.49 -10.00
C LYS A 203 -9.01 2.11 -9.07
N VAL A 204 -9.31 2.23 -7.77
CA VAL A 204 -8.37 2.72 -6.76
C VAL A 204 -7.11 1.86 -6.70
N ILE A 205 -7.25 0.53 -6.67
CA ILE A 205 -6.13 -0.41 -6.70
C ILE A 205 -5.27 -0.22 -7.96
N GLN A 206 -5.91 -0.12 -9.12
CA GLN A 206 -5.22 0.08 -10.40
C GLN A 206 -4.49 1.42 -10.50
N MET A 207 -5.04 2.47 -9.86
CA MET A 207 -4.44 3.80 -9.81
C MET A 207 -3.34 3.92 -8.75
N SER A 208 -3.28 2.99 -7.81
CA SER A 208 -2.33 3.05 -6.70
C SER A 208 -0.93 2.65 -7.19
N ASN A 209 -0.08 3.67 -7.35
CA ASN A 209 1.29 3.53 -7.84
C ASN A 209 2.33 3.71 -6.72
N SER A 210 1.91 3.51 -5.47
CA SER A 210 2.78 3.73 -4.32
C SER A 210 2.40 2.80 -3.18
N SER A 211 3.41 2.25 -2.53
CA SER A 211 3.20 1.39 -1.36
C SER A 211 4.10 1.80 -0.20
N VAL A 212 3.66 1.46 0.99
CA VAL A 212 4.48 1.49 2.21
C VAL A 212 4.49 0.09 2.77
N TRP A 213 5.66 -0.46 2.94
CA TRP A 213 5.80 -1.79 3.50
C TRP A 213 6.95 -1.84 4.49
N PHE A 214 6.87 -2.76 5.44
CA PHE A 214 7.91 -2.94 6.43
C PHE A 214 8.09 -4.40 6.80
N LYS A 215 9.30 -4.72 7.26
CA LYS A 215 9.63 -6.06 7.70
C LYS A 215 10.57 -6.06 8.89
N ILE A 216 10.55 -7.18 9.60
CA ILE A 216 11.52 -7.48 10.65
C ILE A 216 12.79 -8.04 10.00
N PHE A 217 13.93 -7.46 10.41
CA PHE A 217 15.26 -8.01 10.16
C PHE A 217 15.83 -8.58 11.46
N GLU A 218 16.51 -9.69 11.34
CA GLU A 218 17.27 -10.31 12.42
C GLU A 218 18.77 -10.11 12.19
N TYR A 219 19.51 -9.86 13.25
CA TYR A 219 20.96 -9.77 13.25
C TYR A 219 21.52 -10.18 14.60
N HIS A 220 22.16 -11.36 14.65
CA HIS A 220 22.76 -11.94 15.86
C HIS A 220 21.82 -12.03 17.08
N GLY A 221 20.58 -12.45 16.86
CA GLY A 221 19.57 -12.60 17.92
C GLY A 221 18.89 -11.31 18.36
N GLU A 222 19.19 -10.19 17.71
CA GLU A 222 18.53 -8.90 17.88
C GLU A 222 17.76 -8.54 16.63
N TYR A 223 16.74 -7.66 16.77
CA TYR A 223 15.81 -7.35 15.70
C TYR A 223 15.67 -5.86 15.48
N TYR A 224 15.34 -5.47 14.24
CA TYR A 224 14.98 -4.11 13.89
C TYR A 224 13.98 -4.11 12.74
N ILE A 225 13.27 -2.98 12.56
CA ILE A 225 12.36 -2.80 11.43
C ILE A 225 13.06 -1.99 10.33
N GLY A 226 12.90 -2.47 9.09
CA GLY A 226 13.06 -1.67 7.90
C GLY A 226 11.68 -1.32 7.34
N LEU A 227 11.42 -0.02 7.17
CA LEU A 227 10.19 0.54 6.64
C LEU A 227 10.49 1.27 5.33
N TYR A 228 9.71 1.01 4.30
CA TYR A 228 9.96 1.47 2.93
C TYR A 228 8.75 2.21 2.37
N TYR A 229 8.99 3.39 1.84
CA TYR A 229 8.02 4.18 1.08
C TYR A 229 8.41 4.11 -0.38
N ASP A 230 7.62 3.43 -1.19
CA ASP A 230 7.92 3.13 -2.60
C ASP A 230 6.99 3.90 -3.53
N ASN A 231 7.58 4.68 -4.44
CA ASN A 231 6.93 5.19 -5.63
C ASN A 231 7.19 4.20 -6.78
N LEU A 232 6.19 3.39 -7.09
CA LEU A 232 6.32 2.30 -8.06
C LEU A 232 6.47 2.80 -9.51
N LEU A 233 6.05 4.05 -9.81
CA LEU A 233 6.22 4.66 -11.13
C LEU A 233 7.69 4.90 -11.47
N ASN A 234 8.50 5.22 -10.46
CA ASN A 234 9.93 5.49 -10.63
C ASN A 234 10.81 4.25 -10.41
N LYS A 235 10.20 3.13 -9.98
CA LYS A 235 10.92 1.89 -9.69
C LYS A 235 11.50 1.28 -10.98
N PRO A 236 12.72 0.69 -10.95
CA PRO A 236 13.23 -0.07 -12.08
C PRO A 236 12.30 -1.21 -12.46
N ASN A 237 12.02 -1.38 -13.75
CA ASN A 237 11.13 -2.44 -14.28
C ASN A 237 11.88 -3.75 -14.61
N GLY A 238 13.17 -3.82 -14.33
CA GLY A 238 14.00 -4.99 -14.62
C GLY A 238 14.55 -5.08 -16.05
N GLU A 239 14.15 -4.16 -16.94
CA GLU A 239 14.69 -4.11 -18.31
C GLU A 239 15.99 -3.30 -18.37
N ASP A 240 16.35 -2.60 -17.30
CA ASP A 240 17.48 -1.68 -17.20
C ASP A 240 18.66 -2.28 -16.41
N LEU A 241 18.74 -3.62 -16.29
CA LEU A 241 19.83 -4.33 -15.60
C LEU A 241 20.96 -4.73 -16.56
#